data_9008a26fae7f4908bbf4ba73881131a5
#
_entry.id   9008a26fae7f4908bbf4ba73881131a5
#
_cell.length_a   1.000
_cell.length_b   1.000
_cell.length_c   1.000
_cell.angle_alpha   90.00
_cell.angle_beta   90.00
_cell.angle_gamma   90.00
#
_symmetry.space_group_name_H-M   'P 1'
#
loop_
_entity.id
_entity.type
_entity.pdbx_description
1 polymer ?
#
loop_
_entity_poly.entity_id
_entity_poly.type
_entity_poly.pdbx_seq_one_letter_code
_entity_poly.pdbx_strand_id
1 'polypeptide(L)'
;MYPSLHAAFDEGSSTRSHQFLWSVAAALIVHVAGLIGMIWGDPDWFASKTPLNLLLMWGLLMLNQPRRDLSFCLFMLLSFATGIFTEMIGVQTGMLFGQYAYGAILGPSWKGVPFLIGLNWFVTVFIAAGMARMVLGRIIPRDPSILDGRTGRFLLLPLLGAAIATVFDWIMEPAAVGLGFWTWAGDGSIPMLNYVCWFLISWLLLLAGMMIGIEVRNRFSIPLLLIQSIFFLMLRWLS
;
A
#
# COMPACT_ATOMS: atom_id res chain seq x y z
N MET A 1 23.66 23.98 32.91
CA MET A 1 22.92 22.78 33.38
C MET A 1 22.44 22.04 32.13
N TYR A 2 23.15 20.99 31.70
CA TYR A 2 22.75 20.22 30.50
C TYR A 2 21.66 19.22 30.89
N PRO A 3 20.56 19.10 30.12
CA PRO A 3 19.58 18.07 30.38
C PRO A 3 20.24 16.68 30.28
N SER A 4 19.89 15.78 31.18
CA SER A 4 20.45 14.44 31.21
C SER A 4 20.11 13.67 29.92
N LEU A 5 21.06 12.92 29.37
CA LEU A 5 20.86 12.09 28.16
C LEU A 5 19.62 11.19 28.25
N HIS A 6 19.23 10.77 29.47
CA HIS A 6 18.00 9.99 29.70
C HIS A 6 16.71 10.77 29.40
N ALA A 7 16.63 12.07 29.69
CA ALA A 7 15.45 12.88 29.38
C ALA A 7 15.25 13.06 27.87
N ALA A 8 16.34 13.23 27.11
CA ALA A 8 16.27 13.36 25.65
C ALA A 8 15.86 12.05 24.94
N PHE A 9 16.20 10.89 25.51
CA PHE A 9 15.76 9.58 24.99
C PHE A 9 14.27 9.32 25.29
N ASP A 10 13.76 9.70 26.44
CA ASP A 10 12.35 9.54 26.82
C ASP A 10 11.42 10.46 26.03
N GLU A 11 11.80 11.73 25.80
CA GLU A 11 11.03 12.65 24.99
C GLU A 11 10.93 12.19 23.51
N GLY A 12 12.01 11.68 22.95
CA GLY A 12 12.02 11.16 21.58
C GLY A 12 11.15 9.90 21.41
N SER A 13 11.05 9.04 22.40
CA SER A 13 10.22 7.84 22.40
C SER A 13 8.72 8.20 22.57
N SER A 14 8.41 9.15 23.43
CA SER A 14 7.06 9.67 23.66
C SER A 14 6.51 10.37 22.41
N THR A 15 7.28 11.27 21.81
CA THR A 15 6.87 12.00 20.60
C THR A 15 6.58 11.06 19.43
N ARG A 16 7.41 10.05 19.21
CA ARG A 16 7.17 9.04 18.16
C ARG A 16 5.95 8.17 18.43
N SER A 17 5.65 7.88 19.69
CA SER A 17 4.46 7.14 20.08
C SER A 17 3.19 7.96 19.83
N HIS A 18 3.18 9.25 20.18
CA HIS A 18 2.08 10.16 19.89
C HIS A 18 1.86 10.34 18.38
N GLN A 19 2.92 10.55 17.61
CA GLN A 19 2.84 10.67 16.15
C GLN A 19 2.20 9.43 15.51
N PHE A 20 2.59 8.24 15.94
CA PHE A 20 1.99 6.99 15.47
C PHE A 20 0.49 6.93 15.80
N LEU A 21 0.10 7.20 17.04
CA LEU A 21 -1.31 7.17 17.46
C LEU A 21 -2.16 8.19 16.68
N TRP A 22 -1.66 9.41 16.49
CA TRP A 22 -2.36 10.43 15.68
C TRP A 22 -2.49 10.00 14.22
N SER A 23 -1.47 9.35 13.65
CA SER A 23 -1.54 8.85 12.27
C SER A 23 -2.59 7.75 12.11
N VAL A 24 -2.67 6.83 13.07
CA VAL A 24 -3.70 5.77 13.08
C VAL A 24 -5.09 6.38 13.25
N ALA A 25 -5.26 7.32 14.18
CA ALA A 25 -6.53 8.00 14.40
C ALA A 25 -6.99 8.77 13.16
N ALA A 26 -6.09 9.53 12.52
CA ALA A 26 -6.40 10.27 11.29
C ALA A 26 -6.81 9.33 10.15
N ALA A 27 -6.06 8.24 9.93
CA ALA A 27 -6.40 7.24 8.93
C ALA A 27 -7.78 6.61 9.21
N LEU A 28 -8.04 6.23 10.46
CA LEU A 28 -9.32 5.64 10.85
C LEU A 28 -10.49 6.61 10.64
N ILE A 29 -10.35 7.85 11.10
CA ILE A 29 -11.40 8.88 10.96
C ILE A 29 -11.75 9.11 9.49
N VAL A 30 -10.73 9.27 8.63
CA VAL A 30 -10.96 9.53 7.20
C VAL A 30 -11.62 8.35 6.51
N HIS A 31 -11.21 7.11 6.80
CA HIS A 31 -11.83 5.92 6.22
C HIS A 31 -13.25 5.68 6.74
N VAL A 32 -13.51 5.90 8.03
CA VAL A 32 -14.86 5.80 8.59
C VAL A 32 -15.77 6.89 8.00
N ALA A 33 -15.30 8.13 7.92
CA ALA A 33 -16.05 9.21 7.27
C ALA A 33 -16.32 8.92 5.78
N GLY A 34 -15.31 8.40 5.07
CA GLY A 34 -15.46 7.96 3.68
C GLY A 34 -16.48 6.85 3.52
N LEU A 35 -16.44 5.83 4.39
CA LEU A 35 -17.38 4.71 4.38
C LEU A 35 -18.83 5.20 4.61
N ILE A 36 -19.03 6.02 5.65
CA ILE A 36 -20.34 6.60 5.96
C ILE A 36 -20.86 7.44 4.78
N GLY A 37 -19.99 8.26 4.22
CA GLY A 37 -20.38 9.14 3.11
C GLY A 37 -20.68 8.41 1.81
N MET A 38 -19.96 7.33 1.52
CA MET A 38 -20.22 6.50 0.33
C MET A 38 -21.47 5.65 0.44
N ILE A 39 -21.86 5.23 1.66
CA ILE A 39 -23.05 4.37 1.86
C ILE A 39 -24.31 5.19 2.08
N TRP A 40 -24.25 6.24 2.89
CA TRP A 40 -25.45 7.02 3.30
C TRP A 40 -25.44 8.47 2.83
N GLY A 41 -24.37 8.93 2.18
CA GLY A 41 -24.24 10.28 1.66
C GLY A 41 -24.28 10.36 0.13
N ASP A 42 -23.32 11.07 -0.43
CA ASP A 42 -23.10 11.21 -1.87
C ASP A 42 -21.85 10.39 -2.28
N PRO A 43 -22.03 9.17 -2.83
CA PRO A 43 -20.91 8.31 -3.20
C PRO A 43 -19.93 8.98 -4.17
N ASP A 44 -20.42 9.73 -5.15
CA ASP A 44 -19.58 10.37 -6.18
C ASP A 44 -18.74 11.48 -5.58
N TRP A 45 -19.33 12.28 -4.69
CA TRP A 45 -18.58 13.32 -3.97
C TRP A 45 -17.47 12.71 -3.12
N PHE A 46 -17.75 11.66 -2.35
CA PHE A 46 -16.76 11.00 -1.51
C PHE A 46 -15.69 10.29 -2.35
N ALA A 47 -16.08 9.58 -3.42
CA ALA A 47 -15.14 8.95 -4.35
C ALA A 47 -14.19 9.97 -4.98
N SER A 48 -14.68 11.19 -5.31
CA SER A 48 -13.85 12.28 -5.83
C SER A 48 -12.74 12.76 -4.87
N LYS A 49 -12.82 12.42 -3.57
CA LYS A 49 -11.79 12.74 -2.57
C LYS A 49 -10.70 11.66 -2.43
N THR A 50 -10.84 10.54 -3.14
CA THR A 50 -9.85 9.46 -3.13
C THR A 50 -8.43 9.93 -3.43
N PRO A 51 -8.17 10.83 -4.40
CA PRO A 51 -6.82 11.39 -4.61
C PRO A 51 -6.22 12.01 -3.35
N LEU A 52 -6.99 12.79 -2.61
CA LEU A 52 -6.52 13.41 -1.36
C LEU A 52 -6.29 12.36 -0.27
N ASN A 53 -7.16 11.35 -0.19
CA ASN A 53 -6.97 10.25 0.76
C ASN A 53 -5.69 9.46 0.48
N LEU A 54 -5.41 9.10 -0.79
CA LEU A 54 -4.17 8.40 -1.17
C LEU A 54 -2.92 9.22 -0.81
N LEU A 55 -2.93 10.53 -1.09
CA LEU A 55 -1.84 11.43 -0.72
C LEU A 55 -1.68 11.54 0.79
N LEU A 56 -2.78 11.62 1.54
CA LEU A 56 -2.76 11.66 3.00
C LEU A 56 -2.18 10.36 3.57
N MET A 57 -2.62 9.20 3.10
CA MET A 57 -2.12 7.90 3.56
C MET A 57 -0.63 7.74 3.27
N TRP A 58 -0.20 8.13 2.07
CA TRP A 58 1.23 8.19 1.74
C TRP A 58 1.99 9.14 2.70
N GLY A 59 1.48 10.35 2.94
CA GLY A 59 2.08 11.31 3.85
C GLY A 59 2.22 10.78 5.28
N LEU A 60 1.16 10.14 5.80
CA LEU A 60 1.19 9.51 7.12
C LEU A 60 2.18 8.33 7.18
N LEU A 61 2.28 7.55 6.09
CA LEU A 61 3.29 6.48 5.97
C LEU A 61 4.71 7.07 6.00
N MET A 62 4.94 8.17 5.26
CA MET A 62 6.21 8.90 5.27
C MET A 62 6.54 9.46 6.65
N LEU A 63 5.57 10.06 7.34
CA LEU A 63 5.78 10.58 8.69
C LEU A 63 6.25 9.48 9.66
N ASN A 64 5.69 8.29 9.56
CA ASN A 64 6.01 7.16 10.43
C ASN A 64 7.21 6.33 9.95
N GLN A 65 7.87 6.69 8.83
CA GLN A 65 9.05 6.00 8.35
C GLN A 65 10.28 6.38 9.19
N PRO A 66 10.93 5.41 9.86
CA PRO A 66 12.04 5.71 10.77
C PRO A 66 13.27 6.28 10.08
N ARG A 67 13.57 5.79 8.88
CA ARG A 67 14.70 6.21 8.04
C ARG A 67 14.23 6.39 6.61
N ARG A 68 14.58 7.52 6.02
CA ARG A 68 14.32 7.87 4.61
C ARG A 68 15.66 7.98 3.90
N ASP A 69 16.44 6.90 3.98
CA ASP A 69 17.74 6.80 3.33
C ASP A 69 17.60 6.61 1.82
N LEU A 70 18.74 6.58 1.13
CA LEU A 70 18.79 6.43 -0.32
C LEU A 70 18.10 5.15 -0.79
N SER A 71 18.29 4.04 -0.08
CA SER A 71 17.66 2.74 -0.42
C SER A 71 16.13 2.83 -0.39
N PHE A 72 15.58 3.50 0.63
CA PHE A 72 14.14 3.73 0.73
C PHE A 72 13.64 4.64 -0.40
N CYS A 73 14.32 5.74 -0.70
CA CYS A 73 13.95 6.65 -1.78
C CYS A 73 14.04 5.98 -3.15
N LEU A 74 15.08 5.18 -3.40
CA LEU A 74 15.22 4.39 -4.64
C LEU A 74 14.11 3.35 -4.77
N PHE A 75 13.75 2.66 -3.69
CA PHE A 75 12.66 1.70 -3.73
C PHE A 75 11.30 2.37 -3.98
N MET A 76 11.04 3.53 -3.37
CA MET A 76 9.83 4.31 -3.61
C MET A 76 9.73 4.72 -5.09
N LEU A 77 10.82 5.24 -5.66
CA LEU A 77 10.89 5.62 -7.07
C LEU A 77 10.74 4.41 -7.99
N LEU A 78 11.41 3.30 -7.69
CA LEU A 78 11.30 2.07 -8.45
C LEU A 78 9.87 1.54 -8.46
N SER A 79 9.21 1.50 -7.28
CA SER A 79 7.83 1.04 -7.18
C SER A 79 6.87 1.95 -7.94
N PHE A 80 7.05 3.27 -7.83
CA PHE A 80 6.28 4.25 -8.58
C PHE A 80 6.44 4.05 -10.09
N ALA A 81 7.67 3.96 -10.57
CA ALA A 81 7.97 3.78 -11.98
C ALA A 81 7.43 2.43 -12.50
N THR A 82 7.66 1.33 -11.77
CA THR A 82 7.14 0.01 -12.12
C THR A 82 5.61 0.05 -12.22
N GLY A 83 4.92 0.63 -11.22
CA GLY A 83 3.47 0.79 -11.25
C GLY A 83 3.01 1.52 -12.52
N ILE A 84 3.55 2.70 -12.80
CA ILE A 84 3.16 3.46 -14.01
C ILE A 84 3.45 2.68 -15.30
N PHE A 85 4.62 2.06 -15.44
CA PHE A 85 4.98 1.38 -16.69
C PHE A 85 4.21 0.07 -16.90
N THR A 86 4.01 -0.74 -15.86
CA THR A 86 3.25 -1.99 -15.99
C THR A 86 1.76 -1.72 -16.25
N GLU A 87 1.19 -0.72 -15.61
CA GLU A 87 -0.18 -0.27 -15.85
C GLU A 87 -0.34 0.30 -17.28
N MET A 88 0.63 1.06 -17.77
CA MET A 88 0.60 1.52 -19.16
C MET A 88 0.62 0.36 -20.17
N ILE A 89 1.44 -0.67 -19.93
CA ILE A 89 1.42 -1.87 -20.76
C ILE A 89 0.06 -2.54 -20.66
N GLY A 90 -0.50 -2.68 -19.45
CA GLY A 90 -1.84 -3.24 -19.23
C GLY A 90 -2.92 -2.50 -20.02
N VAL A 91 -3.08 -1.21 -19.78
CA VAL A 91 -4.10 -0.36 -20.43
C VAL A 91 -3.98 -0.34 -21.96
N GLN A 92 -2.73 -0.32 -22.49
CA GLN A 92 -2.52 -0.20 -23.93
C GLN A 92 -2.60 -1.53 -24.68
N THR A 93 -2.28 -2.64 -24.05
CA THR A 93 -2.14 -3.95 -24.73
C THR A 93 -3.03 -5.05 -24.19
N GLY A 94 -3.54 -4.92 -22.96
CA GLY A 94 -4.21 -6.00 -22.25
C GLY A 94 -3.32 -7.19 -21.87
N MET A 95 -2.00 -7.12 -22.14
CA MET A 95 -1.05 -8.23 -21.87
C MET A 95 -0.77 -8.40 -20.38
N LEU A 96 -0.78 -7.30 -19.62
CA LEU A 96 -0.70 -7.30 -18.18
C LEU A 96 -2.08 -6.97 -17.60
N PHE A 97 -2.43 -7.61 -16.53
CA PHE A 97 -3.69 -7.47 -15.78
C PHE A 97 -4.95 -7.88 -16.56
N GLY A 98 -5.02 -7.73 -17.87
CA GLY A 98 -6.19 -7.89 -18.75
C GLY A 98 -6.53 -6.58 -19.44
N GLN A 99 -7.73 -6.51 -20.05
CA GLN A 99 -8.20 -5.29 -20.74
C GLN A 99 -9.07 -4.45 -19.79
N TYR A 100 -8.63 -3.24 -19.49
CA TYR A 100 -9.31 -2.29 -18.61
C TYR A 100 -8.97 -0.84 -19.00
N ALA A 101 -9.74 0.09 -18.46
CA ALA A 101 -9.49 1.52 -18.60
C ALA A 101 -9.75 2.24 -17.29
N TYR A 102 -8.91 3.23 -16.96
CA TYR A 102 -9.09 4.09 -15.80
C TYR A 102 -10.19 5.13 -16.05
N GLY A 103 -10.99 5.41 -15.01
CA GLY A 103 -11.88 6.56 -14.94
C GLY A 103 -11.11 7.86 -14.66
N ALA A 104 -11.84 8.98 -14.64
CA ALA A 104 -11.27 10.32 -14.42
C ALA A 104 -11.03 10.67 -12.95
N ILE A 105 -11.55 9.88 -12.00
CA ILE A 105 -11.61 10.22 -10.57
C ILE A 105 -10.20 10.34 -9.94
N LEU A 106 -9.24 9.55 -10.40
CA LEU A 106 -7.89 9.49 -9.83
C LEU A 106 -6.97 10.64 -10.29
N GLY A 107 -7.50 11.60 -11.03
CA GLY A 107 -6.82 12.84 -11.39
C GLY A 107 -5.93 12.74 -12.62
N PRO A 108 -4.87 13.58 -12.73
CA PRO A 108 -4.04 13.66 -13.93
C PRO A 108 -3.43 12.33 -14.31
N SER A 109 -3.49 12.00 -15.60
CA SER A 109 -3.01 10.72 -16.14
C SER A 109 -2.02 10.93 -17.29
N TRP A 110 -1.15 9.92 -17.48
CA TRP A 110 -0.23 9.83 -18.61
C TRP A 110 -0.50 8.52 -19.36
N LYS A 111 -0.79 8.62 -20.65
CA LYS A 111 -1.14 7.47 -21.50
C LYS A 111 -2.25 6.59 -20.90
N GLY A 112 -3.25 7.21 -20.29
CA GLY A 112 -4.40 6.52 -19.69
C GLY A 112 -4.20 6.03 -18.24
N VAL A 113 -3.02 6.20 -17.65
CA VAL A 113 -2.71 5.78 -16.27
C VAL A 113 -2.58 7.00 -15.36
N PRO A 114 -3.39 7.13 -14.30
CA PRO A 114 -3.25 8.21 -13.32
C PRO A 114 -1.92 8.14 -12.57
N PHE A 115 -1.26 9.28 -12.35
CA PHE A 115 0.01 9.31 -11.62
C PHE A 115 -0.10 8.77 -10.18
N LEU A 116 -1.25 8.90 -9.56
CA LEU A 116 -1.49 8.35 -8.22
C LEU A 116 -1.39 6.83 -8.15
N ILE A 117 -1.58 6.14 -9.26
CA ILE A 117 -1.42 4.69 -9.32
C ILE A 117 0.02 4.28 -9.03
N GLY A 118 1.01 5.00 -9.57
CA GLY A 118 2.41 4.73 -9.21
C GLY A 118 2.69 4.91 -7.71
N LEU A 119 2.08 5.92 -7.08
CA LEU A 119 2.17 6.11 -5.64
C LEU A 119 1.47 4.99 -4.87
N ASN A 120 0.30 4.56 -5.34
CA ASN A 120 -0.47 3.48 -4.74
C ASN A 120 0.28 2.15 -4.80
N TRP A 121 0.97 1.85 -5.91
CA TRP A 121 1.85 0.69 -6.03
C TRP A 121 2.92 0.66 -4.92
N PHE A 122 3.62 1.81 -4.72
CA PHE A 122 4.58 1.91 -3.62
C PHE A 122 3.92 1.66 -2.27
N VAL A 123 2.82 2.34 -1.95
CA VAL A 123 2.14 2.22 -0.66
C VAL A 123 1.72 0.77 -0.43
N THR A 124 1.01 0.16 -1.39
CA THR A 124 0.48 -1.20 -1.28
C THR A 124 1.58 -2.23 -1.06
N VAL A 125 2.61 -2.22 -1.90
CA VAL A 125 3.72 -3.20 -1.80
C VAL A 125 4.51 -3.00 -0.50
N PHE A 126 4.73 -1.75 -0.08
CA PHE A 126 5.49 -1.45 1.13
C PHE A 126 4.72 -1.82 2.42
N ILE A 127 3.41 -1.52 2.50
CA ILE A 127 2.62 -1.91 3.68
C ILE A 127 2.40 -3.43 3.74
N ALA A 128 2.25 -4.10 2.60
CA ALA A 128 2.19 -5.56 2.52
C ALA A 128 3.49 -6.22 3.00
N ALA A 129 4.65 -5.68 2.62
CA ALA A 129 5.94 -6.13 3.14
C ALA A 129 6.07 -5.90 4.66
N GLY A 130 5.54 -4.80 5.18
CA GLY A 130 5.47 -4.52 6.62
C GLY A 130 4.67 -5.58 7.38
N MET A 131 3.51 -5.95 6.84
CA MET A 131 2.68 -7.03 7.39
C MET A 131 3.39 -8.39 7.29
N ALA A 132 3.99 -8.71 6.15
CA ALA A 132 4.77 -9.93 5.96
C ALA A 132 5.89 -10.06 7.00
N ARG A 133 6.64 -8.99 7.24
CA ARG A 133 7.69 -8.96 8.27
C ARG A 133 7.13 -9.24 9.67
N MET A 134 5.99 -8.65 10.01
CA MET A 134 5.33 -8.90 11.30
C MET A 134 4.89 -10.36 11.45
N VAL A 135 4.24 -10.91 10.42
CA VAL A 135 3.76 -12.31 10.42
C VAL A 135 4.93 -13.28 10.53
N LEU A 136 5.95 -13.12 9.70
CA LEU A 136 7.15 -13.96 9.76
C LEU A 136 7.86 -13.87 11.13
N GLY A 137 7.94 -12.66 11.71
CA GLY A 137 8.52 -12.48 13.03
C GLY A 137 7.76 -13.16 14.18
N ARG A 138 6.48 -13.50 13.97
CA ARG A 138 5.67 -14.27 14.93
C ARG A 138 5.75 -15.78 14.71
N ILE A 139 5.84 -16.21 13.44
CA ILE A 139 5.82 -17.64 13.05
C ILE A 139 7.21 -18.26 13.20
N ILE A 140 8.26 -17.49 12.94
CA ILE A 140 9.65 -17.93 13.05
C ILE A 140 10.19 -17.42 14.41
N PRO A 141 9.95 -18.17 15.51
CA PRO A 141 10.32 -17.68 16.83
C PRO A 141 11.80 -17.87 17.09
N ARG A 142 12.42 -16.86 17.69
CA ARG A 142 13.66 -16.91 18.48
C ARG A 142 15.00 -16.70 17.79
N ASP A 143 15.09 -16.79 16.47
CA ASP A 143 16.34 -16.42 15.81
C ASP A 143 16.10 -15.27 14.82
N PRO A 144 16.35 -13.99 15.22
CA PRO A 144 16.26 -12.83 14.32
C PRO A 144 17.14 -13.00 13.09
N SER A 145 18.19 -13.84 13.16
CA SER A 145 19.09 -14.09 12.04
C SER A 145 18.37 -14.77 10.86
N ILE A 146 17.31 -15.56 11.09
CA ILE A 146 16.56 -16.23 10.02
C ILE A 146 15.82 -15.20 9.16
N LEU A 147 15.18 -14.18 9.77
CA LEU A 147 14.45 -13.14 9.04
C LEU A 147 15.37 -12.12 8.38
N ASP A 148 16.43 -11.72 9.08
CA ASP A 148 17.44 -10.80 8.57
C ASP A 148 18.51 -11.55 7.75
N GLY A 149 18.52 -12.89 7.81
CA GLY A 149 19.35 -13.77 7.03
C GLY A 149 18.91 -13.86 5.55
N ARG A 150 19.73 -14.54 4.74
CA ARG A 150 19.53 -14.64 3.27
C ARG A 150 18.17 -15.22 2.88
N THR A 151 17.74 -16.31 3.54
CA THR A 151 16.47 -16.97 3.23
C THR A 151 15.27 -16.11 3.60
N GLY A 152 15.24 -15.54 4.80
CA GLY A 152 14.13 -14.67 5.22
C GLY A 152 14.02 -13.43 4.34
N ARG A 153 15.15 -12.78 4.08
CA ARG A 153 15.21 -11.52 3.35
C ARG A 153 14.89 -11.67 1.86
N PHE A 154 15.43 -12.70 1.18
CA PHE A 154 15.34 -12.83 -0.28
C PHE A 154 14.30 -13.85 -0.74
N LEU A 155 13.73 -14.63 0.15
CA LEU A 155 12.72 -15.62 -0.20
C LEU A 155 11.40 -15.39 0.54
N LEU A 156 11.40 -15.53 1.87
CA LEU A 156 10.16 -15.55 2.64
C LEU A 156 9.44 -14.20 2.64
N LEU A 157 10.16 -13.11 2.87
CA LEU A 157 9.55 -11.78 2.95
C LEU A 157 8.98 -11.31 1.61
N PRO A 158 9.71 -11.42 0.46
CA PRO A 158 9.15 -11.05 -0.84
C PRO A 158 7.95 -11.90 -1.25
N LEU A 159 8.00 -13.22 -1.03
CA LEU A 159 6.88 -14.12 -1.36
C LEU A 159 5.64 -13.81 -0.54
N LEU A 160 5.78 -13.70 0.78
CA LEU A 160 4.65 -13.40 1.65
C LEU A 160 4.13 -11.98 1.43
N GLY A 161 5.02 -11.02 1.22
CA GLY A 161 4.66 -9.64 0.91
C GLY A 161 3.85 -9.53 -0.39
N ALA A 162 4.28 -10.22 -1.44
CA ALA A 162 3.55 -10.30 -2.70
C ALA A 162 2.18 -10.96 -2.54
N ALA A 163 2.10 -12.06 -1.81
CA ALA A 163 0.82 -12.72 -1.51
C ALA A 163 -0.14 -11.79 -0.77
N ILE A 164 0.35 -11.03 0.23
CA ILE A 164 -0.47 -10.08 0.98
C ILE A 164 -0.92 -8.91 0.07
N ALA A 165 -0.03 -8.38 -0.79
CA ALA A 165 -0.39 -7.33 -1.74
C ALA A 165 -1.49 -7.80 -2.71
N THR A 166 -1.39 -9.03 -3.22
CA THR A 166 -2.39 -9.63 -4.10
C THR A 166 -3.72 -9.86 -3.40
N VAL A 167 -3.70 -10.32 -2.15
CA VAL A 167 -4.93 -10.48 -1.35
C VAL A 167 -5.57 -9.12 -1.09
N PHE A 168 -4.78 -8.10 -0.82
CA PHE A 168 -5.29 -6.74 -0.65
C PHE A 168 -5.93 -6.20 -1.94
N ASP A 169 -5.29 -6.41 -3.10
CA ASP A 169 -5.86 -6.08 -4.40
C ASP A 169 -7.20 -6.80 -4.63
N TRP A 170 -7.26 -8.11 -4.36
CA TRP A 170 -8.50 -8.89 -4.46
C TRP A 170 -9.64 -8.37 -3.57
N ILE A 171 -9.31 -7.85 -2.39
CA ILE A 171 -10.29 -7.22 -1.50
C ILE A 171 -10.77 -5.87 -2.08
N MET A 172 -9.85 -5.08 -2.62
CA MET A 172 -10.09 -3.71 -3.10
C MET A 172 -10.84 -3.68 -4.44
N GLU A 173 -10.51 -4.58 -5.36
CA GLU A 173 -10.96 -4.57 -6.75
C GLU A 173 -12.47 -4.36 -6.94
N PRO A 174 -13.37 -5.15 -6.31
CA PRO A 174 -14.79 -5.00 -6.55
C PRO A 174 -15.31 -3.61 -6.14
N ALA A 175 -14.80 -3.06 -5.05
CA ALA A 175 -15.19 -1.73 -4.59
C ALA A 175 -14.65 -0.62 -5.51
N ALA A 176 -13.41 -0.76 -5.97
CA ALA A 176 -12.78 0.20 -6.87
C ALA A 176 -13.47 0.27 -8.24
N VAL A 177 -13.89 -0.89 -8.79
CA VAL A 177 -14.71 -0.98 -10.00
C VAL A 177 -16.08 -0.35 -9.75
N GLY A 178 -16.75 -0.69 -8.65
CA GLY A 178 -18.05 -0.13 -8.27
C GLY A 178 -18.04 1.40 -8.11
N LEU A 179 -16.90 1.97 -7.64
CA LEU A 179 -16.70 3.41 -7.52
C LEU A 179 -16.24 4.08 -8.83
N GLY A 180 -16.07 3.33 -9.92
CA GLY A 180 -15.67 3.88 -11.21
C GLY A 180 -14.22 4.33 -11.32
N PHE A 181 -13.32 3.80 -10.46
CA PHE A 181 -11.89 4.11 -10.57
C PHE A 181 -11.30 3.51 -11.85
N TRP A 182 -11.76 2.33 -12.23
CA TRP A 182 -11.51 1.68 -13.52
C TRP A 182 -12.64 0.73 -13.89
N THR A 183 -12.66 0.32 -15.13
CA THR A 183 -13.64 -0.63 -15.68
C THR A 183 -12.93 -1.72 -16.45
N TRP A 184 -13.35 -2.96 -16.26
CA TRP A 184 -12.88 -4.12 -17.03
C TRP A 184 -13.67 -4.26 -18.33
N ALA A 185 -13.00 -4.68 -19.41
CA ALA A 185 -13.65 -4.95 -20.69
C ALA A 185 -14.45 -6.26 -20.66
N GLY A 186 -15.26 -6.48 -21.69
CA GLY A 186 -16.08 -7.68 -21.81
C GLY A 186 -17.31 -7.63 -20.89
N ASP A 187 -17.48 -8.66 -20.07
CA ASP A 187 -18.57 -8.76 -19.10
C ASP A 187 -18.32 -7.99 -17.79
N GLY A 188 -17.19 -7.30 -17.70
CA GLY A 188 -16.80 -6.55 -16.51
C GLY A 188 -16.18 -7.42 -15.39
N SER A 189 -15.98 -8.72 -15.61
CA SER A 189 -15.35 -9.60 -14.62
C SER A 189 -13.87 -9.30 -14.49
N ILE A 190 -13.36 -9.39 -13.25
CA ILE A 190 -11.94 -9.18 -12.95
C ILE A 190 -11.15 -10.41 -13.42
N PRO A 191 -10.19 -10.26 -14.35
CA PRO A 191 -9.44 -11.40 -14.86
C PRO A 191 -8.53 -12.02 -13.81
N MET A 192 -8.38 -13.34 -13.81
CA MET A 192 -7.36 -14.02 -12.98
C MET A 192 -5.94 -13.51 -13.28
N LEU A 193 -5.69 -13.09 -14.52
CA LEU A 193 -4.42 -12.48 -14.95
C LEU A 193 -4.07 -11.25 -14.11
N ASN A 194 -5.06 -10.46 -13.64
CA ASN A 194 -4.83 -9.34 -12.74
C ASN A 194 -4.07 -9.79 -11.49
N TYR A 195 -4.57 -10.80 -10.81
CA TYR A 195 -3.98 -11.29 -9.56
C TYR A 195 -2.61 -11.95 -9.77
N VAL A 196 -2.43 -12.65 -10.89
CA VAL A 196 -1.11 -13.21 -11.26
C VAL A 196 -0.09 -12.08 -11.48
N CYS A 197 -0.47 -11.02 -12.19
CA CYS A 197 0.39 -9.85 -12.41
C CYS A 197 0.71 -9.13 -11.09
N TRP A 198 -0.28 -8.90 -10.23
CA TRP A 198 -0.08 -8.32 -8.91
C TRP A 198 0.93 -9.11 -8.08
N PHE A 199 0.79 -10.45 -8.07
CA PHE A 199 1.73 -11.30 -7.35
C PHE A 199 3.16 -11.22 -7.90
N LEU A 200 3.32 -11.42 -9.21
CA LEU A 200 4.65 -11.48 -9.84
C LEU A 200 5.37 -10.13 -9.78
N ILE A 201 4.67 -9.04 -10.07
CA ILE A 201 5.26 -7.70 -10.07
C ILE A 201 5.64 -7.29 -8.64
N SER A 202 4.76 -7.50 -7.67
CA SER A 202 5.03 -7.22 -6.25
C SER A 202 6.20 -8.06 -5.73
N TRP A 203 6.28 -9.33 -6.11
CA TRP A 203 7.39 -10.21 -5.74
C TRP A 203 8.73 -9.72 -6.29
N LEU A 204 8.77 -9.37 -7.57
CA LEU A 204 9.99 -8.83 -8.22
C LEU A 204 10.39 -7.47 -7.62
N LEU A 205 9.42 -6.59 -7.34
CA LEU A 205 9.68 -5.31 -6.67
C LEU A 205 10.28 -5.53 -5.29
N LEU A 206 9.72 -6.41 -4.49
CA LEU A 206 10.24 -6.69 -3.15
C LEU A 206 11.60 -7.34 -3.19
N LEU A 207 11.87 -8.25 -4.14
CA LEU A 207 13.21 -8.78 -4.36
C LEU A 207 14.21 -7.67 -4.69
N ALA A 208 13.87 -6.79 -5.63
CA ALA A 208 14.72 -5.65 -5.98
C ALA A 208 14.93 -4.73 -4.77
N GLY A 209 13.87 -4.47 -3.98
CA GLY A 209 13.96 -3.71 -2.75
C GLY A 209 14.93 -4.32 -1.75
N MET A 210 14.88 -5.64 -1.56
CA MET A 210 15.82 -6.34 -0.66
C MET A 210 17.27 -6.25 -1.19
N MET A 211 17.48 -6.31 -2.50
CA MET A 211 18.80 -6.13 -3.12
C MET A 211 19.33 -4.70 -2.92
N ILE A 212 18.48 -3.69 -3.04
CA ILE A 212 18.81 -2.28 -2.78
C ILE A 212 19.08 -2.05 -1.27
N GLY A 213 18.61 -2.92 -0.40
CA GLY A 213 18.83 -2.85 1.03
C GLY A 213 17.76 -2.10 1.82
N ILE A 214 16.50 -2.09 1.34
CA ILE A 214 15.42 -1.44 2.09
C ILE A 214 15.20 -2.07 3.46
N GLU A 215 14.89 -1.23 4.44
CA GLU A 215 14.41 -1.65 5.76
C GLU A 215 12.89 -1.48 5.84
N VAL A 216 12.18 -2.61 5.97
CA VAL A 216 10.72 -2.62 6.14
C VAL A 216 10.40 -2.62 7.64
N ARG A 217 10.51 -1.46 8.29
CA ARG A 217 10.31 -1.30 9.75
C ARG A 217 9.30 -0.19 10.10
N ASN A 218 8.36 0.09 9.22
CA ASN A 218 7.34 1.09 9.45
C ASN A 218 6.17 0.50 10.26
N ARG A 219 6.00 0.98 11.50
CA ARG A 219 4.92 0.51 12.38
C ARG A 219 3.52 0.84 11.84
N PHE A 220 3.38 1.94 11.10
CA PHE A 220 2.10 2.38 10.55
C PHE A 220 1.63 1.52 9.36
N SER A 221 2.53 0.75 8.73
CA SER A 221 2.15 -0.17 7.63
C SER A 221 1.04 -1.14 8.01
N ILE A 222 1.09 -1.68 9.23
CA ILE A 222 0.13 -2.69 9.69
C ILE A 222 -1.27 -2.11 9.89
N PRO A 223 -1.48 -1.07 10.73
CA PRO A 223 -2.79 -0.47 10.88
C PRO A 223 -3.32 0.11 9.56
N LEU A 224 -2.47 0.68 8.71
CA LEU A 224 -2.90 1.20 7.41
C LEU A 224 -3.47 0.10 6.52
N LEU A 225 -2.75 -1.03 6.37
CA LEU A 225 -3.25 -2.17 5.60
C LEU A 225 -4.58 -2.71 6.15
N LEU A 226 -4.70 -2.83 7.48
CA LEU A 226 -5.93 -3.33 8.10
C LEU A 226 -7.09 -2.36 7.92
N ILE A 227 -6.87 -1.06 8.13
CA ILE A 227 -7.91 -0.01 7.95
C ILE A 227 -8.42 -0.02 6.51
N GLN A 228 -7.52 -0.02 5.54
CA GLN A 228 -7.89 -0.05 4.12
C GLN A 228 -8.60 -1.36 3.73
N SER A 229 -8.11 -2.51 4.22
CA SER A 229 -8.77 -3.80 3.95
C SER A 229 -10.19 -3.85 4.52
N ILE A 230 -10.38 -3.41 5.77
CA ILE A 230 -11.70 -3.34 6.40
C ILE A 230 -12.61 -2.37 5.64
N PHE A 231 -12.11 -1.21 5.25
CA PHE A 231 -12.85 -0.22 4.49
C PHE A 231 -13.40 -0.80 3.17
N PHE A 232 -12.56 -1.47 2.37
CA PHE A 232 -12.99 -2.06 1.11
C PHE A 232 -13.91 -3.27 1.31
N LEU A 233 -13.69 -4.09 2.34
CA LEU A 233 -14.62 -5.17 2.68
C LEU A 233 -15.98 -4.63 3.08
N MET A 234 -16.04 -3.57 3.89
CA MET A 234 -17.31 -2.95 4.28
C MET A 234 -18.04 -2.33 3.08
N LEU A 235 -17.32 -1.64 2.20
CA LEU A 235 -17.91 -1.13 0.96
C LEU A 235 -18.52 -2.26 0.12
N ARG A 236 -17.80 -3.36 -0.05
CA ARG A 236 -18.28 -4.52 -0.83
C ARG A 236 -19.53 -5.17 -0.24
N TRP A 237 -19.71 -5.13 1.08
CA TRP A 237 -20.83 -5.78 1.76
C TRP A 237 -22.03 -4.88 1.95
N LEU A 238 -21.84 -3.56 1.95
CA LEU A 238 -22.88 -2.58 2.30
C LEU A 238 -23.34 -1.74 1.09
N SER A 239 -22.61 -1.77 -0.04
CA SER A 239 -23.01 -1.19 -1.33
C SER A 239 -23.55 -2.27 -2.25
#